data_d3f6ffe59c4003574f0fd2d6177743a8
#
_entry.id   d3f6ffe59c4003574f0fd2d6177743a8
#
_cell.length_a   1.000
_cell.length_b   1.000
_cell.length_c   1.000
_cell.angle_alpha   90.00
_cell.angle_beta   90.00
_cell.angle_gamma   90.00
#
_symmetry.space_group_name_H-M   'P 1'
#
loop_
_entity.id
_entity.type
_entity.pdbx_description
1 polymer ?
#
loop_
_entity_poly.entity_id
_entity_poly.type
_entity_poly.pdbx_seq_one_letter_code
_entity_poly.pdbx_strand_id
1 'polypeptide(L)'
;VSPRPADFDNFWEKSLNEMKAIKPETELKKADFQVPYADCYDLYFTGTGGARVYAKLLMPKNAPKTKSLPALLNFHGYSGASQQWSAYLGYVAAGFVVAALDCRGQGGKSEDKGGVMGGTLRGHIIRGLAESAEKLYFRHVFLDTAKLAEIVMNLAEVNPDRVGAYGGSQGGALTLACAALTPSI
;
A
#
# COMPACT_ATOMS: atom_id res chain seq x y z
N VAL A 1 -11.10 -16.31 21.61
CA VAL A 1 -11.07 -15.08 20.82
C VAL A 1 -11.57 -13.96 21.72
N SER A 2 -10.79 -12.91 21.90
CA SER A 2 -11.22 -11.75 22.70
C SER A 2 -12.42 -11.06 22.01
N PRO A 3 -13.38 -10.53 22.80
CA PRO A 3 -14.46 -9.76 22.21
C PRO A 3 -13.92 -8.52 21.52
N ARG A 4 -14.66 -8.04 20.51
CA ARG A 4 -14.35 -6.80 19.81
C ARG A 4 -14.41 -5.62 20.79
N PRO A 5 -13.41 -4.73 20.84
CA PRO A 5 -13.44 -3.52 21.67
C PRO A 5 -14.67 -2.65 21.34
N ALA A 6 -15.26 -2.02 22.36
CA ALA A 6 -16.48 -1.22 22.17
C ALA A 6 -16.27 0.01 21.27
N ASP A 7 -15.06 0.53 21.22
CA ASP A 7 -14.65 1.71 20.43
C ASP A 7 -14.06 1.36 19.05
N PHE A 8 -14.05 0.08 18.67
CA PHE A 8 -13.39 -0.40 17.45
C PHE A 8 -13.84 0.33 16.19
N ASP A 9 -15.16 0.50 16.00
CA ASP A 9 -15.68 1.16 14.81
C ASP A 9 -15.32 2.63 14.77
N ASN A 10 -15.50 3.34 15.88
CA ASN A 10 -15.13 4.75 16.01
C ASN A 10 -13.62 4.97 15.78
N PHE A 11 -12.78 4.07 16.29
CA PHE A 11 -11.34 4.12 16.09
C PHE A 11 -10.96 4.04 14.60
N TRP A 12 -11.55 3.08 13.88
CA TRP A 12 -11.23 2.91 12.45
C TRP A 12 -11.87 3.98 11.57
N GLU A 13 -13.08 4.43 11.88
CA GLU A 13 -13.70 5.56 11.19
C GLU A 13 -12.86 6.84 11.32
N LYS A 14 -12.45 7.17 12.54
CA LYS A 14 -11.53 8.30 12.79
C LYS A 14 -10.21 8.14 12.03
N SER A 15 -9.64 6.93 12.05
CA SER A 15 -8.39 6.62 11.36
C SER A 15 -8.48 6.78 9.85
N LEU A 16 -9.58 6.33 9.24
CA LEU A 16 -9.85 6.49 7.82
C LEU A 16 -10.08 7.96 7.45
N ASN A 17 -10.78 8.72 8.29
CA ASN A 17 -11.01 10.15 8.08
C ASN A 17 -9.68 10.92 8.13
N GLU A 18 -8.79 10.60 9.08
CA GLU A 18 -7.42 11.13 9.14
C GLU A 18 -6.66 10.83 7.83
N MET A 19 -6.67 9.59 7.39
CA MET A 19 -5.98 9.17 6.16
C MET A 19 -6.55 9.88 4.92
N LYS A 20 -7.88 10.00 4.80
CA LYS A 20 -8.54 10.66 3.67
C LYS A 20 -8.27 12.16 3.62
N ALA A 21 -8.11 12.82 4.76
CA ALA A 21 -7.80 14.25 4.85
C ALA A 21 -6.37 14.58 4.35
N ILE A 22 -5.48 13.59 4.30
CA ILE A 22 -4.10 13.78 3.83
C ILE A 22 -4.10 13.84 2.30
N LYS A 23 -3.62 14.95 1.74
CA LYS A 23 -3.32 15.04 0.31
C LYS A 23 -2.20 14.03 0.00
N PRO A 24 -2.38 13.12 -0.94
CA PRO A 24 -1.40 12.07 -1.20
C PRO A 24 -0.09 12.61 -1.79
N GLU A 25 -0.09 13.80 -2.37
CA GLU A 25 1.09 14.40 -3.04
C GLU A 25 1.80 13.36 -3.89
N THR A 26 1.01 12.70 -4.74
CA THR A 26 1.46 11.58 -5.56
C THR A 26 2.53 12.02 -6.55
N GLU A 27 3.65 11.33 -6.56
CA GLU A 27 4.74 11.52 -7.51
C GLU A 27 4.97 10.21 -8.27
N LEU A 28 4.94 10.28 -9.59
CA LEU A 28 5.26 9.17 -10.49
C LEU A 28 6.56 9.48 -11.21
N LYS A 29 7.60 8.71 -10.93
CA LYS A 29 8.88 8.77 -11.65
C LYS A 29 8.99 7.54 -12.53
N LYS A 30 9.37 7.72 -13.80
CA LYS A 30 9.67 6.59 -14.66
C LYS A 30 10.82 5.80 -14.04
N ALA A 31 10.61 4.48 -13.83
CA ALA A 31 11.63 3.62 -13.25
C ALA A 31 12.77 3.36 -14.25
N ASP A 32 13.97 3.06 -13.76
CA ASP A 32 15.10 2.65 -14.62
C ASP A 32 14.81 1.31 -15.31
N PHE A 33 14.02 0.45 -14.66
CA PHE A 33 13.59 -0.81 -15.25
C PHE A 33 12.49 -0.57 -16.27
N GLN A 34 12.76 -0.91 -17.52
CA GLN A 34 11.82 -0.78 -18.63
C GLN A 34 11.79 -2.04 -19.48
N VAL A 35 10.60 -2.38 -19.98
CA VAL A 35 10.40 -3.46 -20.96
C VAL A 35 9.47 -2.96 -22.08
N PRO A 36 9.50 -3.56 -23.30
CA PRO A 36 8.76 -3.04 -24.45
C PRO A 36 7.24 -2.99 -24.26
N TYR A 37 6.66 -3.86 -23.42
CA TYR A 37 5.21 -4.06 -23.27
C TYR A 37 4.64 -3.52 -21.95
N ALA A 38 5.48 -2.92 -21.09
CA ALA A 38 5.05 -2.34 -19.83
C ALA A 38 5.63 -0.95 -19.59
N ASP A 39 4.85 -0.08 -18.96
CA ASP A 39 5.32 1.15 -18.35
C ASP A 39 5.52 0.92 -16.85
N CYS A 40 6.71 1.22 -16.35
CA CYS A 40 7.09 1.00 -14.96
C CYS A 40 7.44 2.33 -14.29
N TYR A 41 6.89 2.55 -13.09
CA TYR A 41 7.05 3.80 -12.34
C TYR A 41 7.39 3.54 -10.88
N ASP A 42 8.30 4.33 -10.34
CA ASP A 42 8.42 4.55 -8.90
C ASP A 42 7.28 5.49 -8.48
N LEU A 43 6.34 4.99 -7.69
CA LEU A 43 5.23 5.74 -7.13
C LEU A 43 5.56 6.13 -5.69
N TYR A 44 5.51 7.42 -5.39
CA TYR A 44 5.59 7.93 -4.03
C TYR A 44 4.32 8.67 -3.65
N PHE A 45 3.91 8.53 -2.40
CA PHE A 45 2.76 9.26 -1.85
C PHE A 45 2.94 9.56 -0.37
N THR A 46 2.20 10.54 0.15
CA THR A 46 2.21 10.89 1.56
C THR A 46 1.17 10.06 2.31
N GLY A 47 1.63 9.26 3.27
CA GLY A 47 0.82 8.50 4.22
C GLY A 47 0.60 9.23 5.54
N THR A 48 -0.06 8.56 6.48
CA THR A 48 -0.32 9.11 7.82
C THR A 48 0.97 9.50 8.54
N GLY A 49 0.90 10.58 9.35
CA GLY A 49 2.07 11.15 10.01
C GLY A 49 3.08 11.81 9.06
N GLY A 50 2.71 12.03 7.79
CA GLY A 50 3.58 12.67 6.80
C GLY A 50 4.72 11.77 6.29
N ALA A 51 4.63 10.45 6.47
CA ALA A 51 5.62 9.51 5.95
C ALA A 51 5.55 9.45 4.42
N ARG A 52 6.70 9.45 3.76
CA ARG A 52 6.79 9.27 2.31
C ARG A 52 6.81 7.79 1.97
N VAL A 53 5.72 7.29 1.45
CA VAL A 53 5.48 5.87 1.16
C VAL A 53 5.75 5.59 -0.31
N TYR A 54 6.36 4.45 -0.59
CA TYR A 54 6.76 4.01 -1.92
C TYR A 54 6.00 2.76 -2.35
N ALA A 55 5.66 2.71 -3.63
CA ALA A 55 5.22 1.51 -4.30
C ALA A 55 5.81 1.42 -5.72
N LYS A 56 6.04 0.21 -6.21
CA LYS A 56 6.23 -0.02 -7.63
C LYS A 56 4.89 0.02 -8.33
N LEU A 57 4.78 0.76 -9.41
CA LEU A 57 3.59 0.77 -10.26
C LEU A 57 3.97 0.31 -11.66
N LEU A 58 3.30 -0.75 -12.14
CA LEU A 58 3.47 -1.27 -13.48
C LEU A 58 2.11 -1.30 -14.19
N MET A 59 2.10 -1.00 -15.47
CA MET A 59 0.89 -1.11 -16.30
C MET A 59 1.24 -1.53 -17.72
N PRO A 60 0.30 -2.09 -18.49
CA PRO A 60 0.49 -2.36 -19.90
C PRO A 60 0.95 -1.11 -20.65
N LYS A 61 1.84 -1.28 -21.62
CA LYS A 61 2.36 -0.18 -22.43
C LYS A 61 1.21 0.53 -23.15
N ASN A 62 1.20 1.86 -23.10
CA ASN A 62 0.15 2.69 -23.68
C ASN A 62 -1.26 2.33 -23.19
N ALA A 63 -1.39 2.00 -21.91
CA ALA A 63 -2.67 1.67 -21.28
C ALA A 63 -3.72 2.75 -21.56
N PRO A 64 -4.95 2.38 -21.95
CA PRO A 64 -5.99 3.34 -22.26
C PRO A 64 -6.51 4.02 -21.00
N LYS A 65 -6.65 5.34 -21.04
CA LYS A 65 -7.20 6.15 -19.94
C LYS A 65 -8.73 6.13 -19.92
N THR A 66 -9.30 4.94 -19.90
CA THR A 66 -10.77 4.69 -20.02
C THR A 66 -11.35 3.96 -18.82
N LYS A 67 -10.61 3.88 -17.72
CA LYS A 67 -11.01 3.14 -16.50
C LYS A 67 -11.43 1.69 -16.81
N SER A 68 -10.68 1.02 -17.65
CA SER A 68 -11.03 -0.32 -18.15
C SER A 68 -10.17 -1.46 -17.59
N LEU A 69 -8.95 -1.17 -17.10
CA LEU A 69 -8.02 -2.21 -16.69
C LEU A 69 -8.28 -2.67 -15.25
N PRO A 70 -8.17 -3.97 -14.98
CA PRO A 70 -8.12 -4.47 -13.61
C PRO A 70 -6.80 -4.09 -12.95
N ALA A 71 -6.78 -4.03 -11.61
CA ALA A 71 -5.57 -3.78 -10.87
C ALA A 71 -5.35 -4.80 -9.75
N LEU A 72 -4.07 -5.03 -9.41
CA LEU A 72 -3.64 -5.87 -8.31
C LEU A 72 -2.73 -5.07 -7.37
N LEU A 73 -3.07 -5.06 -6.08
CA LEU A 73 -2.23 -4.53 -5.02
C LEU A 73 -1.42 -5.69 -4.42
N ASN A 74 -0.11 -5.54 -4.34
CA ASN A 74 0.76 -6.55 -3.75
C ASN A 74 1.40 -6.04 -2.45
N PHE A 75 1.36 -6.89 -1.42
CA PHE A 75 1.95 -6.61 -0.12
C PHE A 75 2.98 -7.69 0.24
N HIS A 76 4.18 -7.26 0.63
CA HIS A 76 5.30 -8.17 0.94
C HIS A 76 5.25 -8.72 2.37
N GLY A 77 6.02 -9.78 2.62
CA GLY A 77 6.23 -10.35 3.95
C GLY A 77 7.04 -9.44 4.88
N TYR A 78 6.98 -9.70 6.19
CA TYR A 78 7.64 -8.88 7.21
C TYR A 78 9.14 -8.70 6.94
N SER A 79 9.64 -7.52 7.24
CA SER A 79 11.03 -7.08 7.04
C SER A 79 11.51 -7.02 5.58
N GLY A 80 10.69 -7.40 4.62
CA GLY A 80 11.01 -7.39 3.20
C GLY A 80 10.74 -6.05 2.53
N ALA A 81 10.68 -6.13 1.20
CA ALA A 81 10.28 -5.09 0.28
C ALA A 81 9.47 -5.71 -0.85
N SER A 82 8.87 -4.89 -1.71
CA SER A 82 8.30 -5.36 -2.97
C SER A 82 9.34 -6.14 -3.77
N GLN A 83 8.91 -7.20 -4.43
CA GLN A 83 9.80 -8.07 -5.22
C GLN A 83 10.46 -7.30 -6.39
N GLN A 84 11.37 -7.95 -7.09
CA GLN A 84 11.97 -7.39 -8.29
C GLN A 84 10.89 -7.07 -9.34
N TRP A 85 11.09 -6.05 -10.15
CA TRP A 85 10.16 -5.61 -11.20
C TRP A 85 9.67 -6.75 -12.07
N SER A 86 10.57 -7.67 -12.44
CA SER A 86 10.29 -8.84 -13.29
C SER A 86 9.24 -9.79 -12.70
N ALA A 87 9.10 -9.85 -11.38
CA ALA A 87 8.12 -10.71 -10.71
C ALA A 87 6.66 -10.33 -11.01
N TYR A 88 6.42 -9.09 -11.44
CA TYR A 88 5.08 -8.57 -11.74
C TYR A 88 4.73 -8.58 -13.23
N LEU A 89 5.69 -8.85 -14.11
CA LEU A 89 5.50 -8.75 -15.56
C LEU A 89 4.46 -9.71 -16.11
N GLY A 90 4.30 -10.89 -15.49
CA GLY A 90 3.25 -11.84 -15.89
C GLY A 90 1.84 -11.28 -15.73
N TYR A 91 1.58 -10.55 -14.64
CA TYR A 91 0.28 -9.89 -14.43
C TYR A 91 0.07 -8.74 -15.43
N VAL A 92 1.12 -7.96 -15.70
CA VAL A 92 1.04 -6.86 -16.67
C VAL A 92 0.78 -7.42 -18.09
N ALA A 93 1.43 -8.52 -18.47
CA ALA A 93 1.19 -9.20 -19.74
C ALA A 93 -0.25 -9.75 -19.84
N ALA A 94 -0.88 -10.11 -18.71
CA ALA A 94 -2.28 -10.49 -18.62
C ALA A 94 -3.26 -9.29 -18.58
N GLY A 95 -2.76 -8.06 -18.70
CA GLY A 95 -3.57 -6.84 -18.78
C GLY A 95 -3.85 -6.16 -17.45
N PHE A 96 -3.20 -6.54 -16.36
CA PHE A 96 -3.37 -5.90 -15.06
C PHE A 96 -2.45 -4.69 -14.86
N VAL A 97 -2.94 -3.69 -14.17
CA VAL A 97 -2.11 -2.72 -13.46
C VAL A 97 -1.67 -3.36 -12.15
N VAL A 98 -0.40 -3.24 -11.78
CA VAL A 98 0.13 -3.78 -10.50
C VAL A 98 0.73 -2.66 -9.68
N ALA A 99 0.33 -2.57 -8.41
CA ALA A 99 0.96 -1.69 -7.44
C ALA A 99 1.51 -2.51 -6.27
N ALA A 100 2.82 -2.50 -6.08
CA ALA A 100 3.50 -3.27 -5.04
C ALA A 100 4.08 -2.35 -3.97
N LEU A 101 3.46 -2.35 -2.78
CA LEU A 101 3.82 -1.49 -1.65
C LEU A 101 5.10 -1.94 -0.99
N ASP A 102 5.97 -1.00 -0.67
CA ASP A 102 6.98 -1.17 0.37
C ASP A 102 6.40 -0.68 1.71
N CYS A 103 6.33 -1.55 2.72
CA CYS A 103 5.86 -1.14 4.04
C CYS A 103 6.84 -0.14 4.68
N ARG A 104 6.30 0.92 5.30
CA ARG A 104 7.11 1.93 5.99
C ARG A 104 8.07 1.30 6.99
N GLY A 105 9.30 1.81 7.06
CA GLY A 105 10.32 1.38 8.02
C GLY A 105 10.79 -0.07 7.91
N GLN A 106 10.52 -0.76 6.79
CA GLN A 106 11.03 -2.11 6.52
C GLN A 106 12.12 -2.09 5.43
N GLY A 107 12.34 -3.18 4.71
CA GLY A 107 13.47 -3.35 3.81
C GLY A 107 13.44 -2.55 2.50
N GLY A 108 12.35 -1.81 2.23
CA GLY A 108 12.17 -1.07 1.00
C GLY A 108 12.46 0.43 1.11
N LYS A 109 11.84 1.21 0.22
CA LYS A 109 12.09 2.66 0.05
C LYS A 109 11.14 3.55 0.86
N SER A 110 10.12 2.99 1.54
CA SER A 110 9.18 3.77 2.34
C SER A 110 9.81 4.28 3.61
N GLU A 111 9.65 5.58 3.86
CA GLU A 111 10.04 6.21 5.13
C GLU A 111 9.12 5.80 6.28
N ASP A 112 9.64 5.86 7.48
CA ASP A 112 8.85 5.82 8.68
C ASP A 112 9.24 6.95 9.63
N LYS A 113 8.30 7.87 9.85
CA LYS A 113 8.49 9.03 10.73
C LYS A 113 7.96 8.80 12.14
N GLY A 114 7.62 7.57 12.49
CA GLY A 114 6.96 7.21 13.74
C GLY A 114 7.87 7.24 14.99
N GLY A 115 8.96 7.97 14.97
CA GLY A 115 9.82 8.16 16.14
C GLY A 115 10.57 6.92 16.59
N VAL A 116 10.76 5.93 15.74
CA VAL A 116 11.54 4.74 16.08
C VAL A 116 13.00 5.08 16.16
N MET A 117 13.51 4.94 17.32
CA MET A 117 14.93 4.96 17.60
C MET A 117 15.54 3.62 17.21
N GLY A 118 16.38 3.66 16.18
CA GLY A 118 17.09 2.49 15.69
C GLY A 118 16.36 1.71 14.59
N GLY A 119 17.05 1.47 13.49
CA GLY A 119 16.54 0.76 12.31
C GLY A 119 16.39 -0.75 12.51
N THR A 120 15.90 -1.18 13.67
CA THR A 120 15.66 -2.59 13.92
C THR A 120 14.25 -2.95 13.53
N LEU A 121 14.14 -3.83 12.57
CA LEU A 121 12.91 -4.52 12.19
C LEU A 121 12.31 -5.33 13.36
N ARG A 122 13.15 -5.70 14.33
CA ARG A 122 12.73 -6.37 15.56
C ARG A 122 11.94 -5.40 16.43
N GLY A 123 10.70 -5.78 16.76
CA GLY A 123 9.80 -4.96 17.59
C GLY A 123 8.88 -4.01 16.81
N HIS A 124 8.98 -3.89 15.49
CA HIS A 124 8.01 -3.11 14.71
C HIS A 124 6.57 -3.55 14.92
N ILE A 125 6.32 -4.86 15.06
CA ILE A 125 4.97 -5.41 15.25
C ILE A 125 4.28 -4.84 16.48
N ILE A 126 5.03 -4.58 17.55
CA ILE A 126 4.50 -4.09 18.83
C ILE A 126 4.79 -2.60 19.08
N ARG A 127 5.43 -1.94 18.12
CA ARG A 127 5.80 -0.53 18.28
C ARG A 127 4.54 0.34 18.43
N GLY A 128 4.57 1.21 19.45
CA GLY A 128 3.45 2.06 19.83
C GLY A 128 2.41 1.37 20.72
N LEU A 129 2.48 0.04 20.90
CA LEU A 129 1.51 -0.71 21.69
C LEU A 129 1.43 -0.25 23.16
N ALA A 130 2.57 0.12 23.76
CA ALA A 130 2.64 0.61 25.14
C ALA A 130 2.23 2.10 25.30
N GLU A 131 2.00 2.81 24.18
CA GLU A 131 1.66 4.23 24.21
C GLU A 131 0.16 4.44 23.98
N SER A 132 -0.34 4.14 22.80
CA SER A 132 -1.76 4.20 22.46
C SER A 132 -2.06 3.44 21.18
N ALA A 133 -3.34 3.14 20.93
CA ALA A 133 -3.80 2.49 19.70
C ALA A 133 -3.48 3.35 18.45
N GLU A 134 -3.54 4.68 18.56
CA GLU A 134 -3.23 5.61 17.47
C GLU A 134 -1.76 5.57 17.06
N LYS A 135 -0.87 5.26 17.99
CA LYS A 135 0.58 5.20 17.77
C LYS A 135 1.05 3.81 17.30
N LEU A 136 0.15 2.83 17.28
CA LEU A 136 0.51 1.48 16.84
C LEU A 136 1.02 1.50 15.40
N TYR A 137 2.22 0.98 15.19
CA TYR A 137 2.87 0.91 13.89
C TYR A 137 1.96 0.30 12.80
N PHE A 138 1.32 -0.83 13.09
CA PHE A 138 0.44 -1.48 12.13
C PHE A 138 -0.82 -0.70 11.80
N ARG A 139 -1.31 0.20 12.66
CA ARG A 139 -2.38 1.13 12.28
C ARG A 139 -1.96 1.95 11.06
N HIS A 140 -0.75 2.51 11.10
CA HIS A 140 -0.23 3.31 9.98
C HIS A 140 0.00 2.46 8.73
N VAL A 141 0.54 1.25 8.87
CA VAL A 141 0.75 0.33 7.74
C VAL A 141 -0.58 -0.06 7.10
N PHE A 142 -1.62 -0.34 7.89
CA PHE A 142 -2.95 -0.64 7.36
C PHE A 142 -3.57 0.55 6.61
N LEU A 143 -3.41 1.76 7.14
CA LEU A 143 -3.87 2.97 6.48
C LEU A 143 -3.09 3.25 5.17
N ASP A 144 -1.81 2.91 5.10
CA ASP A 144 -1.03 3.00 3.86
C ASP A 144 -1.56 2.06 2.77
N THR A 145 -2.03 0.85 3.14
CA THR A 145 -2.65 -0.06 2.16
C THR A 145 -3.94 0.53 1.59
N ALA A 146 -4.78 1.11 2.43
CA ALA A 146 -6.02 1.77 2.01
C ALA A 146 -5.73 3.03 1.17
N LYS A 147 -4.69 3.80 1.52
CA LYS A 147 -4.28 4.97 0.72
C LYS A 147 -3.75 4.59 -0.65
N LEU A 148 -2.95 3.52 -0.74
CA LEU A 148 -2.51 2.97 -2.02
C LEU A 148 -3.71 2.51 -2.87
N ALA A 149 -4.68 1.82 -2.27
CA ALA A 149 -5.90 1.39 -2.95
C ALA A 149 -6.66 2.60 -3.52
N GLU A 150 -6.88 3.65 -2.72
CA GLU A 150 -7.51 4.90 -3.17
C GLU A 150 -6.76 5.51 -4.38
N ILE A 151 -5.43 5.59 -4.31
CA ILE A 151 -4.61 6.15 -5.40
C ILE A 151 -4.77 5.32 -6.67
N VAL A 152 -4.67 3.98 -6.58
CA VAL A 152 -4.75 3.08 -7.74
C VAL A 152 -6.14 3.09 -8.36
N MET A 153 -7.20 3.10 -7.57
CA MET A 153 -8.60 3.20 -8.05
C MET A 153 -8.88 4.52 -8.78
N ASN A 154 -8.14 5.58 -8.42
CA ASN A 154 -8.26 6.89 -9.07
C ASN A 154 -7.42 7.04 -10.36
N LEU A 155 -6.54 6.10 -10.69
CA LEU A 155 -5.81 6.12 -11.96
C LEU A 155 -6.79 6.12 -13.13
N ALA A 156 -6.47 6.87 -14.19
CA ALA A 156 -7.33 6.98 -15.36
C ALA A 156 -7.45 5.66 -16.16
N GLU A 157 -6.51 4.77 -16.00
CA GLU A 157 -6.43 3.45 -16.63
C GLU A 157 -7.26 2.39 -15.88
N VAL A 158 -7.42 2.52 -14.56
CA VAL A 158 -7.96 1.47 -13.69
C VAL A 158 -9.47 1.55 -13.54
N ASN A 159 -10.14 0.40 -13.73
CA ASN A 159 -11.53 0.22 -13.34
C ASN A 159 -11.60 0.00 -11.82
N PRO A 160 -12.19 0.93 -11.04
CA PRO A 160 -12.22 0.85 -9.58
C PRO A 160 -13.02 -0.35 -9.04
N ASP A 161 -13.92 -0.92 -9.84
CA ASP A 161 -14.71 -2.11 -9.47
C ASP A 161 -13.97 -3.44 -9.77
N ARG A 162 -12.73 -3.35 -10.26
CA ARG A 162 -11.92 -4.51 -10.65
C ARG A 162 -10.52 -4.42 -10.03
N VAL A 163 -10.46 -4.13 -8.75
CA VAL A 163 -9.22 -4.05 -7.98
C VAL A 163 -9.19 -5.18 -6.97
N GLY A 164 -8.09 -5.91 -6.93
CA GLY A 164 -7.86 -6.98 -5.95
C GLY A 164 -6.55 -6.77 -5.20
N ALA A 165 -6.37 -7.49 -4.11
CA ALA A 165 -5.15 -7.45 -3.32
C ALA A 165 -4.65 -8.88 -3.03
N TYR A 166 -3.33 -9.04 -2.90
CA TYR A 166 -2.72 -10.30 -2.53
C TYR A 166 -1.39 -10.11 -1.80
N GLY A 167 -1.00 -11.10 -1.03
CA GLY A 167 0.28 -11.12 -0.32
C GLY A 167 0.45 -12.36 0.53
N GLY A 168 1.68 -12.63 0.94
CA GLY A 168 2.03 -13.75 1.81
C GLY A 168 2.50 -13.28 3.19
N SER A 169 2.29 -14.07 4.25
CA SER A 169 2.70 -13.77 5.62
C SER A 169 2.12 -12.42 6.08
N GLN A 170 2.95 -11.45 6.49
CA GLN A 170 2.50 -10.07 6.75
C GLN A 170 1.64 -9.53 5.60
N GLY A 171 2.06 -9.77 4.35
CA GLY A 171 1.32 -9.33 3.17
C GLY A 171 -0.10 -9.90 3.10
N GLY A 172 -0.31 -11.12 3.58
CA GLY A 172 -1.65 -11.71 3.72
C GLY A 172 -2.52 -10.93 4.73
N ALA A 173 -1.96 -10.58 5.90
CA ALA A 173 -2.64 -9.72 6.87
C ALA A 173 -2.95 -8.33 6.29
N LEU A 174 -2.02 -7.75 5.53
CA LEU A 174 -2.22 -6.47 4.86
C LEU A 174 -3.29 -6.53 3.77
N THR A 175 -3.41 -7.67 3.07
CA THR A 175 -4.49 -7.91 2.11
C THR A 175 -5.85 -7.85 2.78
N LEU A 176 -6.00 -8.54 3.92
CA LEU A 176 -7.25 -8.52 4.70
C LEU A 176 -7.54 -7.12 5.26
N ALA A 177 -6.53 -6.43 5.78
CA ALA A 177 -6.68 -5.07 6.28
C ALA A 177 -7.08 -4.09 5.16
N CYS A 178 -6.44 -4.19 3.99
CA CYS A 178 -6.78 -3.39 2.82
C CYS A 178 -8.24 -3.57 2.40
N ALA A 179 -8.70 -4.82 2.28
CA ALA A 179 -10.09 -5.13 1.93
C ALA A 179 -11.09 -4.66 2.99
N ALA A 180 -10.75 -4.79 4.28
CA ALA A 180 -11.61 -4.32 5.37
C ALA A 180 -11.75 -2.80 5.39
N LEU A 181 -10.67 -2.07 5.07
CA LEU A 181 -10.63 -0.60 5.06
C LEU A 181 -11.07 0.01 3.71
N THR A 182 -11.14 -0.80 2.67
CA THR A 182 -11.57 -0.41 1.31
C THR A 182 -12.56 -1.45 0.79
N PRO A 183 -13.84 -1.40 1.20
CA PRO A 183 -14.82 -2.46 0.93
C PRO A 183 -15.15 -2.73 -0.55
N SER A 184 -14.63 -1.92 -1.48
CA SER A 184 -14.76 -2.12 -2.93
C SER A 184 -13.67 -3.03 -3.54
N ILE A 185 -12.76 -3.57 -2.71
CA ILE A 185 -11.72 -4.54 -3.11
C ILE A 185 -12.19 -5.98 -2.90
#